data_de4e54becc27455235c3e117136026e8
#
_entry.id   de4e54becc27455235c3e117136026e8
#
_cell.length_a   1.000
_cell.length_b   1.000
_cell.length_c   1.000
_cell.angle_alpha   90.00
_cell.angle_beta   90.00
_cell.angle_gamma   90.00
#
_symmetry.space_group_name_H-M   'P 1'
#
loop_
_entity.id
_entity.type
_entity.pdbx_description
1 polymer ?
#
loop_
_entity_poly.entity_id
_entity_poly.type
_entity_poly.pdbx_seq_one_letter_code
_entity_poly.pdbx_strand_id
1 'polypeptide(L)'
;MFRTHTNGELSLKNINENVTLSGWVQTIRDKGFMAWIDLRDRYGITQLVFDEDRTPKEILENAKKLGREFVIQVNGKVIERASKNPKIPTGEIEILVEDLKILNASELPPFTIEDETDGGEELRMKYRYLDIRRNPVKDKLIFRHKMAQKVRNYLSDQNFIEVETPVLIKSTPEGARDFVVPSRMNPGQFYALPQSPQTFKQLLMIGGMDRYFQIVKCFRDEDLRADRQPEFTQIDCEMAFVEQEDVLEIFEGMTATLLKDITGKDFGKFPRMTFADAMKKYGNDKPE
;
A
#
# COMPACT_ATOMS: atom_id res chain seq x y z
N MET A 1 -20.91 5.78 13.79
CA MET A 1 -19.73 5.09 13.18
C MET A 1 -19.93 3.59 13.37
N PHE A 2 -19.46 2.75 12.43
CA PHE A 2 -19.60 1.28 12.54
C PHE A 2 -18.56 0.63 13.46
N ARG A 3 -17.65 1.38 14.03
CA ARG A 3 -16.66 0.88 14.99
C ARG A 3 -16.15 1.98 15.90
N THR A 4 -15.78 1.63 17.14
CA THR A 4 -15.07 2.49 18.09
C THR A 4 -13.56 2.34 17.95
N HIS A 5 -13.09 1.10 17.66
CA HIS A 5 -11.69 0.72 17.56
C HIS A 5 -11.43 -0.12 16.29
N THR A 6 -10.18 -0.17 15.88
CA THR A 6 -9.69 -1.07 14.84
C THR A 6 -9.35 -2.45 15.41
N ASN A 7 -9.22 -3.47 14.54
CA ASN A 7 -8.87 -4.82 14.97
C ASN A 7 -7.37 -5.02 15.27
N GLY A 8 -6.60 -3.95 15.35
CA GLY A 8 -5.15 -4.00 15.62
C GLY A 8 -4.67 -3.15 16.78
N GLU A 9 -5.56 -2.40 17.46
CA GLU A 9 -5.13 -1.41 18.47
C GLU A 9 -5.46 -1.77 19.91
N LEU A 10 -6.38 -2.71 20.12
CA LEU A 10 -6.79 -3.12 21.48
C LEU A 10 -5.69 -3.90 22.19
N SER A 11 -5.57 -3.67 23.50
CA SER A 11 -4.57 -4.28 24.36
C SER A 11 -5.12 -4.52 25.77
N LEU A 12 -4.31 -5.05 26.70
CA LEU A 12 -4.68 -5.22 28.11
C LEU A 12 -5.13 -3.91 28.78
N LYS A 13 -4.76 -2.75 28.26
CA LYS A 13 -5.20 -1.44 28.79
C LYS A 13 -6.70 -1.23 28.60
N ASN A 14 -7.31 -1.90 27.65
CA ASN A 14 -8.73 -1.77 27.33
C ASN A 14 -9.63 -2.80 28.04
N ILE A 15 -9.07 -3.61 28.95
CA ILE A 15 -9.85 -4.61 29.70
C ILE A 15 -11.04 -3.96 30.38
N ASN A 16 -12.22 -4.62 30.25
CA ASN A 16 -13.53 -4.18 30.72
C ASN A 16 -14.17 -3.02 29.92
N GLU A 17 -13.55 -2.50 28.90
CA GLU A 17 -14.19 -1.54 28.00
C GLU A 17 -15.20 -2.24 27.10
N ASN A 18 -16.31 -1.54 26.82
CA ASN A 18 -17.28 -1.95 25.80
C ASN A 18 -16.86 -1.33 24.48
N VAL A 19 -16.67 -2.15 23.46
CA VAL A 19 -16.19 -1.76 22.15
C VAL A 19 -17.11 -2.22 21.02
N THR A 20 -17.12 -1.47 19.95
CA THR A 20 -17.75 -1.86 18.68
C THR A 20 -16.65 -2.11 17.67
N LEU A 21 -16.59 -3.31 17.11
CA LEU A 21 -15.67 -3.68 16.04
C LEU A 21 -16.42 -4.01 14.76
N SER A 22 -15.81 -3.74 13.62
CA SER A 22 -16.30 -4.20 12.33
C SER A 22 -15.15 -4.71 11.48
N GLY A 23 -15.41 -5.72 10.67
CA GLY A 23 -14.39 -6.34 9.82
C GLY A 23 -14.91 -7.53 9.05
N TRP A 24 -13.97 -8.25 8.48
CA TRP A 24 -14.20 -9.51 7.77
C TRP A 24 -13.93 -10.70 8.68
N VAL A 25 -14.82 -11.69 8.65
CA VAL A 25 -14.62 -12.97 9.33
C VAL A 25 -13.51 -13.73 8.61
N GLN A 26 -12.38 -13.95 9.27
CA GLN A 26 -11.25 -14.68 8.69
C GLN A 26 -11.34 -16.18 9.00
N THR A 27 -11.42 -16.53 10.27
CA THR A 27 -11.44 -17.93 10.73
C THR A 27 -12.56 -18.13 11.72
N ILE A 28 -13.21 -19.28 11.66
CA ILE A 28 -14.26 -19.69 12.60
C ILE A 28 -13.83 -21.01 13.21
N ARG A 29 -13.84 -21.07 14.53
CA ARG A 29 -13.57 -22.28 15.32
C ARG A 29 -14.75 -22.52 16.26
N ASP A 30 -15.58 -23.50 15.96
CA ASP A 30 -16.75 -23.88 16.75
C ASP A 30 -16.48 -25.20 17.47
N LYS A 31 -16.72 -25.23 18.77
CA LYS A 31 -16.67 -26.44 19.63
C LYS A 31 -18.02 -26.75 20.30
N GLY A 32 -19.11 -26.20 19.79
CA GLY A 32 -20.47 -26.39 20.30
C GLY A 32 -20.83 -25.45 21.43
N PHE A 33 -20.17 -25.53 22.58
CA PHE A 33 -20.40 -24.68 23.75
C PHE A 33 -19.64 -23.35 23.70
N MET A 34 -18.60 -23.26 22.87
CA MET A 34 -17.82 -22.04 22.61
C MET A 34 -17.47 -21.94 21.15
N ALA A 35 -17.56 -20.74 20.62
CA ALA A 35 -17.04 -20.41 19.28
C ALA A 35 -16.07 -19.23 19.36
N TRP A 36 -15.01 -19.31 18.56
CA TRP A 36 -14.06 -18.23 18.37
C TRP A 36 -14.04 -17.82 16.90
N ILE A 37 -14.06 -16.53 16.69
CA ILE A 37 -13.99 -15.92 15.36
C ILE A 37 -12.84 -14.91 15.32
N ASP A 38 -11.96 -15.05 14.35
CA ASP A 38 -10.95 -14.05 14.09
C ASP A 38 -11.55 -13.00 13.15
N LEU A 39 -11.77 -11.79 13.67
CA LEU A 39 -12.26 -10.64 12.92
C LEU A 39 -11.08 -9.81 12.43
N ARG A 40 -11.01 -9.61 11.13
CA ARG A 40 -9.89 -8.90 10.47
C ARG A 40 -10.34 -7.58 9.88
N ASP A 41 -9.46 -6.57 9.97
CA ASP A 41 -9.53 -5.36 9.15
C ASP A 41 -8.14 -5.03 8.57
N ARG A 42 -7.96 -3.81 8.06
CA ARG A 42 -6.66 -3.37 7.53
C ARG A 42 -5.56 -3.34 8.59
N TYR A 43 -5.91 -3.13 9.84
CA TYR A 43 -4.99 -2.85 10.94
C TYR A 43 -4.54 -4.11 11.68
N GLY A 44 -5.36 -5.15 11.65
CA GLY A 44 -5.02 -6.39 12.34
C GLY A 44 -6.18 -7.38 12.44
N ILE A 45 -6.04 -8.25 13.42
CA ILE A 45 -7.00 -9.31 13.73
C ILE A 45 -7.30 -9.26 15.23
N THR A 46 -8.58 -9.29 15.60
CA THR A 46 -9.04 -9.44 16.98
C THR A 46 -9.89 -10.69 17.11
N GLN A 47 -9.63 -11.52 18.12
CA GLN A 47 -10.45 -12.68 18.41
C GLN A 47 -11.75 -12.25 19.09
N LEU A 48 -12.85 -12.77 18.58
CA LEU A 48 -14.17 -12.72 19.20
C LEU A 48 -14.41 -14.06 19.89
N VAL A 49 -15.04 -14.03 21.07
CA VAL A 49 -15.49 -15.22 21.77
C VAL A 49 -16.98 -15.17 21.98
N PHE A 50 -17.62 -16.29 21.67
CA PHE A 50 -19.03 -16.56 21.89
C PHE A 50 -19.11 -17.75 22.89
N ASP A 51 -19.68 -17.51 24.05
CA ASP A 51 -19.72 -18.43 25.18
C ASP A 51 -21.19 -18.75 25.50
N GLU A 52 -21.57 -20.00 25.53
CA GLU A 52 -22.95 -20.44 25.73
C GLU A 52 -23.57 -19.92 27.04
N ASP A 53 -22.76 -19.78 28.08
CA ASP A 53 -23.20 -19.28 29.37
C ASP A 53 -23.31 -17.76 29.47
N ARG A 54 -22.63 -17.02 28.59
CA ARG A 54 -22.43 -15.55 28.68
C ARG A 54 -22.96 -14.77 27.48
N THR A 55 -23.06 -15.40 26.32
CA THR A 55 -23.58 -14.78 25.10
C THR A 55 -25.05 -15.12 24.89
N PRO A 56 -25.94 -14.17 24.57
CA PRO A 56 -27.35 -14.46 24.30
C PRO A 56 -27.54 -15.53 23.22
N LYS A 57 -28.50 -16.44 23.43
CA LYS A 57 -28.74 -17.60 22.54
C LYS A 57 -28.98 -17.18 21.07
N GLU A 58 -29.71 -16.10 20.85
CA GLU A 58 -29.95 -15.57 19.52
C GLU A 58 -28.65 -15.16 18.80
N ILE A 59 -27.71 -14.58 19.55
CA ILE A 59 -26.40 -14.19 19.02
C ILE A 59 -25.56 -15.43 18.68
N LEU A 60 -25.59 -16.46 19.51
CA LEU A 60 -24.94 -17.75 19.24
C LEU A 60 -25.47 -18.40 17.96
N GLU A 61 -26.80 -18.42 17.79
CA GLU A 61 -27.42 -18.98 16.58
C GLU A 61 -27.06 -18.16 15.32
N ASN A 62 -26.91 -16.84 15.44
CA ASN A 62 -26.44 -16.00 14.34
C ASN A 62 -24.94 -16.20 14.07
N ALA A 63 -24.13 -16.41 15.08
CA ALA A 63 -22.71 -16.72 14.93
C ALA A 63 -22.47 -18.03 14.13
N LYS A 64 -23.33 -19.05 14.31
CA LYS A 64 -23.28 -20.30 13.54
C LYS A 64 -23.57 -20.15 12.06
N LYS A 65 -24.23 -19.05 11.64
CA LYS A 65 -24.53 -18.74 10.23
C LYS A 65 -23.39 -18.02 9.52
N LEU A 66 -22.36 -17.60 10.26
CA LEU A 66 -21.25 -16.85 9.69
C LEU A 66 -20.41 -17.71 8.77
N GLY A 67 -19.98 -17.12 7.65
CA GLY A 67 -19.03 -17.71 6.73
C GLY A 67 -17.75 -16.87 6.65
N ARG A 68 -16.71 -17.44 6.05
CA ARG A 68 -15.47 -16.69 5.76
C ARG A 68 -15.79 -15.46 4.90
N GLU A 69 -15.09 -14.36 5.20
CA GLU A 69 -15.21 -13.05 4.54
C GLU A 69 -16.57 -12.36 4.69
N PHE A 70 -17.49 -12.88 5.49
CA PHE A 70 -18.67 -12.10 5.89
C PHE A 70 -18.22 -10.81 6.56
N VAL A 71 -18.91 -9.72 6.27
CA VAL A 71 -18.69 -8.44 6.93
C VAL A 71 -19.64 -8.38 8.12
N ILE A 72 -19.08 -8.24 9.32
CA ILE A 72 -19.86 -8.16 10.54
C ILE A 72 -19.51 -6.94 11.37
N GLN A 73 -20.44 -6.56 12.22
CA GLN A 73 -20.26 -5.63 13.32
C GLN A 73 -20.58 -6.37 14.60
N VAL A 74 -19.74 -6.20 15.62
CA VAL A 74 -19.97 -6.75 16.96
C VAL A 74 -19.86 -5.66 18.01
N ASN A 75 -20.69 -5.76 19.03
CA ASN A 75 -20.53 -5.06 20.29
C ASN A 75 -20.16 -6.07 21.35
N GLY A 76 -19.25 -5.73 22.22
CA GLY A 76 -18.83 -6.63 23.27
C GLY A 76 -17.79 -6.04 24.20
N LYS A 77 -17.49 -6.79 25.22
CA LYS A 77 -16.57 -6.40 26.29
C LYS A 77 -15.18 -6.96 26.02
N VAL A 78 -14.16 -6.12 26.16
CA VAL A 78 -12.76 -6.55 26.09
C VAL A 78 -12.43 -7.37 27.34
N ILE A 79 -11.98 -8.59 27.16
CA ILE A 79 -11.53 -9.49 28.22
C ILE A 79 -10.12 -10.00 27.95
N GLU A 80 -9.41 -10.42 29.00
CA GLU A 80 -8.11 -11.04 28.84
C GLU A 80 -8.28 -12.46 28.25
N ARG A 81 -7.45 -12.78 27.28
CA ARG A 81 -7.46 -14.06 26.59
C ARG A 81 -6.85 -15.16 27.45
N ALA A 82 -7.56 -16.28 27.61
CA ALA A 82 -7.08 -17.41 28.38
C ALA A 82 -5.82 -18.05 27.75
N SER A 83 -5.76 -18.11 26.43
CA SER A 83 -4.59 -18.60 25.69
C SER A 83 -4.04 -17.48 24.80
N LYS A 84 -2.97 -16.83 25.26
CA LYS A 84 -2.35 -15.69 24.57
C LYS A 84 -1.72 -16.12 23.26
N ASN A 85 -1.84 -15.26 22.23
CA ASN A 85 -1.26 -15.47 20.91
C ASN A 85 -0.24 -14.36 20.58
N PRO A 86 1.07 -14.61 20.72
CA PRO A 86 2.09 -13.59 20.48
C PRO A 86 2.27 -13.22 18.99
N LYS A 87 1.58 -13.91 18.08
CA LYS A 87 1.70 -13.65 16.62
C LYS A 87 0.88 -12.47 16.14
N ILE A 88 -0.06 -11.98 16.95
CA ILE A 88 -0.92 -10.83 16.59
C ILE A 88 -0.85 -9.76 17.69
N PRO A 89 -0.93 -8.47 17.33
CA PRO A 89 -0.84 -7.37 18.31
C PRO A 89 -1.88 -7.44 19.43
N THR A 90 -3.10 -7.89 19.12
CA THR A 90 -4.24 -8.02 20.04
C THR A 90 -4.30 -9.39 20.73
N GLY A 91 -3.25 -10.19 20.64
CA GLY A 91 -3.25 -11.59 21.06
C GLY A 91 -3.33 -11.84 22.56
N GLU A 92 -3.31 -10.82 23.40
CA GLU A 92 -3.49 -10.90 24.84
C GLU A 92 -4.95 -10.71 25.26
N ILE A 93 -5.80 -10.20 24.36
CA ILE A 93 -7.22 -9.90 24.63
C ILE A 93 -8.14 -10.61 23.62
N GLU A 94 -9.38 -10.73 23.97
CA GLU A 94 -10.47 -11.13 23.11
C GLU A 94 -11.73 -10.36 23.46
N ILE A 95 -12.72 -10.38 22.57
CA ILE A 95 -13.99 -9.68 22.77
C ILE A 95 -15.06 -10.70 23.12
N LEU A 96 -15.59 -10.63 24.33
CA LEU A 96 -16.82 -11.34 24.68
C LEU A 96 -17.99 -10.65 23.99
N VAL A 97 -18.58 -11.32 23.01
CA VAL A 97 -19.60 -10.73 22.15
C VAL A 97 -20.95 -10.66 22.86
N GLU A 98 -21.54 -9.48 22.89
CA GLU A 98 -22.85 -9.19 23.48
C GLU A 98 -23.91 -8.89 22.39
N ASP A 99 -23.48 -8.42 21.21
CA ASP A 99 -24.34 -8.18 20.05
C ASP A 99 -23.59 -8.46 18.75
N LEU A 100 -24.30 -8.98 17.74
CA LEU A 100 -23.76 -9.34 16.42
C LEU A 100 -24.71 -8.93 15.31
N LYS A 101 -24.22 -8.16 14.39
CA LYS A 101 -24.93 -7.78 13.17
C LYS A 101 -24.15 -8.24 11.95
N ILE A 102 -24.77 -9.02 11.08
CA ILE A 102 -24.25 -9.33 9.75
C ILE A 102 -24.55 -8.13 8.84
N LEU A 103 -23.50 -7.42 8.43
CA LEU A 103 -23.60 -6.27 7.53
C LEU A 103 -23.71 -6.71 6.07
N ASN A 104 -22.95 -7.75 5.71
CA ASN A 104 -23.01 -8.34 4.38
C ASN A 104 -22.52 -9.78 4.41
N ALA A 105 -23.27 -10.69 3.81
CA ALA A 105 -22.85 -12.06 3.57
C ALA A 105 -21.93 -12.11 2.34
N SER A 106 -21.00 -13.05 2.34
CA SER A 106 -20.08 -13.30 1.23
C SER A 106 -20.23 -14.73 0.74
N GLU A 107 -20.07 -14.93 -0.55
CA GLU A 107 -19.78 -16.25 -1.07
C GLU A 107 -18.41 -16.73 -0.61
N LEU A 108 -18.16 -18.05 -0.71
CA LEU A 108 -16.85 -18.61 -0.36
C LEU A 108 -15.78 -18.03 -1.29
N PRO A 109 -14.71 -17.44 -0.75
CA PRO A 109 -13.62 -16.91 -1.58
C PRO A 109 -12.96 -18.00 -2.42
N PRO A 110 -12.46 -17.66 -3.63
CA PRO A 110 -11.82 -18.63 -4.51
C PRO A 110 -10.46 -19.15 -4.01
N PHE A 111 -9.91 -18.53 -2.98
CA PHE A 111 -8.69 -18.95 -2.28
C PHE A 111 -8.71 -18.43 -0.82
N THR A 112 -7.87 -19.02 0.01
CA THR A 112 -7.72 -18.61 1.41
C THR A 112 -7.04 -17.24 1.51
N ILE A 113 -7.69 -16.28 2.17
CA ILE A 113 -7.18 -14.91 2.37
C ILE A 113 -6.33 -14.88 3.65
N GLU A 114 -5.17 -15.49 3.58
CA GLU A 114 -4.15 -15.57 4.63
C GLU A 114 -2.77 -15.32 4.02
N ASP A 115 -1.75 -15.05 4.85
CA ASP A 115 -0.41 -14.70 4.36
C ASP A 115 0.19 -15.83 3.52
N GLU A 116 -0.01 -17.08 3.96
CA GLU A 116 0.20 -18.26 3.13
C GLU A 116 -1.16 -18.72 2.57
N THR A 117 -1.28 -18.74 1.26
CA THR A 117 -2.53 -19.02 0.56
C THR A 117 -2.38 -20.22 -0.36
N ASP A 118 -3.48 -20.95 -0.56
CA ASP A 118 -3.64 -22.01 -1.55
C ASP A 118 -3.90 -21.48 -2.98
N GLY A 119 -4.09 -20.17 -3.13
CA GLY A 119 -4.32 -19.51 -4.41
C GLY A 119 -3.07 -19.40 -5.27
N GLY A 120 -3.05 -20.00 -6.47
CA GLY A 120 -2.03 -19.78 -7.47
C GLY A 120 -1.99 -18.33 -7.98
N GLU A 121 -0.90 -17.95 -8.64
CA GLU A 121 -0.69 -16.56 -9.08
C GLU A 121 -1.81 -16.07 -10.01
N GLU A 122 -2.21 -16.86 -10.99
CA GLU A 122 -3.26 -16.51 -11.95
C GLU A 122 -4.59 -16.22 -11.25
N LEU A 123 -4.98 -17.07 -10.30
CA LEU A 123 -6.21 -16.91 -9.54
C LEU A 123 -6.17 -15.63 -8.68
N ARG A 124 -5.03 -15.36 -8.04
CA ARG A 124 -4.83 -14.15 -7.24
C ARG A 124 -4.81 -12.87 -8.10
N MET A 125 -4.31 -12.95 -9.33
CA MET A 125 -4.37 -11.83 -10.27
C MET A 125 -5.80 -11.58 -10.75
N LYS A 126 -6.58 -12.63 -11.02
CA LYS A 126 -8.00 -12.52 -11.41
C LYS A 126 -8.83 -11.89 -10.29
N TYR A 127 -8.59 -12.26 -9.04
CA TYR A 127 -9.28 -11.75 -7.86
C TYR A 127 -8.38 -10.84 -7.01
N ARG A 128 -7.67 -9.93 -7.67
CA ARG A 128 -6.67 -9.06 -7.04
C ARG A 128 -7.20 -8.26 -5.86
N TYR A 129 -8.46 -7.84 -5.89
CA TYR A 129 -9.13 -7.14 -4.81
C TYR A 129 -9.26 -7.98 -3.52
N LEU A 130 -9.30 -9.31 -3.61
CA LEU A 130 -9.23 -10.21 -2.45
C LEU A 130 -7.78 -10.41 -2.00
N ASP A 131 -6.85 -10.57 -2.95
CA ASP A 131 -5.43 -10.74 -2.66
C ASP A 131 -4.83 -9.54 -1.92
N ILE A 132 -5.33 -8.33 -2.18
CA ILE A 132 -4.95 -7.10 -1.45
C ILE A 132 -5.28 -7.17 0.05
N ARG A 133 -6.21 -8.00 0.50
CA ARG A 133 -6.51 -8.19 1.92
C ARG A 133 -5.39 -8.93 2.68
N ARG A 134 -4.52 -9.65 1.97
CA ARG A 134 -3.38 -10.38 2.54
C ARG A 134 -2.24 -9.42 2.87
N ASN A 135 -1.56 -9.63 4.01
CA ASN A 135 -0.46 -8.77 4.43
C ASN A 135 0.66 -8.65 3.38
N PRO A 136 1.14 -9.73 2.71
CA PRO A 136 2.22 -9.62 1.73
C PRO A 136 1.94 -8.66 0.57
N VAL A 137 0.67 -8.41 0.24
CA VAL A 137 0.25 -7.47 -0.82
C VAL A 137 -0.12 -6.11 -0.23
N LYS A 138 -0.95 -6.10 0.81
CA LYS A 138 -1.38 -4.90 1.52
C LYS A 138 -0.20 -4.06 2.00
N ASP A 139 0.80 -4.71 2.61
CA ASP A 139 1.94 -4.01 3.20
C ASP A 139 2.82 -3.34 2.14
N LYS A 140 2.91 -3.91 0.93
CA LYS A 140 3.58 -3.27 -0.21
C LYS A 140 2.87 -1.98 -0.65
N LEU A 141 1.53 -1.95 -0.64
CA LEU A 141 0.76 -0.75 -0.95
C LEU A 141 0.93 0.32 0.14
N ILE A 142 0.89 -0.09 1.41
CA ILE A 142 1.13 0.81 2.55
C ILE A 142 2.56 1.35 2.50
N PHE A 143 3.54 0.49 2.23
CA PHE A 143 4.94 0.87 2.05
C PHE A 143 5.11 1.92 0.94
N ARG A 144 4.53 1.66 -0.23
CA ARG A 144 4.56 2.61 -1.35
C ARG A 144 3.95 3.97 -0.97
N HIS A 145 2.82 3.97 -0.27
CA HIS A 145 2.19 5.20 0.23
C HIS A 145 3.13 5.98 1.16
N LYS A 146 3.72 5.30 2.15
CA LYS A 146 4.65 5.91 3.10
C LYS A 146 5.89 6.47 2.40
N MET A 147 6.45 5.71 1.45
CA MET A 147 7.60 6.14 0.67
C MET A 147 7.29 7.40 -0.14
N ALA A 148 6.17 7.42 -0.86
CA ALA A 148 5.75 8.59 -1.64
C ALA A 148 5.54 9.83 -0.74
N GLN A 149 4.96 9.66 0.45
CA GLN A 149 4.79 10.74 1.40
C GLN A 149 6.14 11.28 1.92
N LYS A 150 7.10 10.40 2.17
CA LYS A 150 8.46 10.78 2.59
C LYS A 150 9.20 11.57 1.51
N VAL A 151 9.10 11.13 0.25
CA VAL A 151 9.65 11.85 -0.89
C VAL A 151 9.07 13.26 -0.98
N ARG A 152 7.73 13.40 -0.87
CA ARG A 152 7.07 14.72 -0.87
C ARG A 152 7.59 15.63 0.24
N ASN A 153 7.67 15.10 1.44
CA ASN A 153 8.16 15.90 2.59
C ASN A 153 9.61 16.33 2.35
N TYR A 154 10.50 15.39 1.98
CA TYR A 154 11.90 15.69 1.73
C TYR A 154 12.08 16.77 0.65
N LEU A 155 11.43 16.61 -0.50
CA LEU A 155 11.55 17.57 -1.60
C LEU A 155 10.93 18.93 -1.25
N SER A 156 9.80 18.95 -0.54
CA SER A 156 9.20 20.19 -0.06
C SER A 156 10.10 20.93 0.94
N ASP A 157 10.77 20.20 1.83
CA ASP A 157 11.75 20.77 2.78
C ASP A 157 12.99 21.35 2.06
N GLN A 158 13.27 20.88 0.82
CA GLN A 158 14.28 21.42 -0.08
C GLN A 158 13.73 22.50 -1.02
N ASN A 159 12.56 23.08 -0.72
CA ASN A 159 11.88 24.11 -1.49
C ASN A 159 11.44 23.70 -2.92
N PHE A 160 11.23 22.42 -3.16
CA PHE A 160 10.58 21.97 -4.40
C PHE A 160 9.07 22.14 -4.31
N ILE A 161 8.46 22.51 -5.42
CA ILE A 161 7.02 22.64 -5.58
C ILE A 161 6.50 21.46 -6.40
N GLU A 162 5.51 20.72 -5.86
CA GLU A 162 4.83 19.66 -6.60
C GLU A 162 3.84 20.30 -7.59
N VAL A 163 4.04 20.06 -8.88
CA VAL A 163 3.17 20.59 -9.95
C VAL A 163 2.67 19.43 -10.79
N GLU A 164 1.35 19.25 -10.85
CA GLU A 164 0.72 18.28 -11.73
C GLU A 164 0.67 18.80 -13.17
N THR A 165 1.16 17.97 -14.10
CA THR A 165 1.22 18.31 -15.52
C THR A 165 0.17 17.55 -16.33
N PRO A 166 -0.24 18.06 -17.51
CA PRO A 166 -1.20 17.37 -18.36
C PRO A 166 -0.75 15.97 -18.80
N VAL A 167 -1.72 15.05 -18.90
CA VAL A 167 -1.50 13.66 -19.36
C VAL A 167 -1.88 13.49 -20.83
N LEU A 168 -2.92 14.19 -21.31
CA LEU A 168 -3.29 14.21 -22.75
C LEU A 168 -2.49 15.31 -23.44
N ILE A 169 -1.39 14.94 -24.06
CA ILE A 169 -0.43 15.88 -24.64
C ILE A 169 -0.22 15.65 -26.14
N LYS A 170 0.56 16.49 -26.77
CA LYS A 170 1.07 16.26 -28.11
C LYS A 170 2.23 15.25 -28.03
N SER A 171 2.32 14.34 -29.02
CA SER A 171 3.47 13.44 -29.14
C SER A 171 4.80 14.18 -29.11
N THR A 172 5.72 13.66 -28.29
CA THR A 172 7.09 14.20 -28.14
C THR A 172 8.07 13.04 -28.32
N PRO A 173 9.11 13.19 -29.18
CA PRO A 173 10.08 12.12 -29.43
C PRO A 173 11.07 12.02 -28.26
N GLU A 174 10.79 11.13 -27.29
CA GLU A 174 11.63 10.93 -26.10
C GLU A 174 12.36 9.56 -26.08
N GLY A 175 12.43 8.88 -27.23
CA GLY A 175 13.20 7.62 -27.37
C GLY A 175 12.38 6.34 -27.33
N ALA A 176 11.18 6.32 -26.79
CA ALA A 176 10.21 5.22 -26.86
C ALA A 176 9.10 5.54 -27.87
N ARG A 177 8.23 4.56 -28.15
CA ARG A 177 6.97 4.84 -28.85
C ARG A 177 5.93 5.34 -27.87
N ASP A 178 5.06 6.25 -28.36
CA ASP A 178 3.98 6.79 -27.57
C ASP A 178 2.75 5.87 -27.63
N PHE A 179 2.05 5.75 -26.51
CA PHE A 179 0.66 5.36 -26.52
C PHE A 179 -0.19 6.54 -26.97
N VAL A 180 -1.10 6.32 -27.90
CA VAL A 180 -1.94 7.37 -28.46
C VAL A 180 -3.41 7.17 -28.14
N VAL A 181 -4.11 8.30 -27.91
CA VAL A 181 -5.54 8.33 -27.63
C VAL A 181 -6.25 9.10 -28.76
N PRO A 182 -7.20 8.51 -29.48
CA PRO A 182 -7.93 9.19 -30.54
C PRO A 182 -8.70 10.38 -29.99
N SER A 183 -8.63 11.52 -30.72
CA SER A 183 -9.46 12.68 -30.41
C SER A 183 -10.85 12.54 -31.01
N ARG A 184 -11.88 12.51 -30.15
CA ARG A 184 -13.27 12.49 -30.61
C ARG A 184 -13.70 13.80 -31.31
N MET A 185 -13.13 14.91 -30.85
CA MET A 185 -13.48 16.26 -31.36
C MET A 185 -12.78 16.60 -32.66
N ASN A 186 -11.63 15.99 -32.94
CA ASN A 186 -10.81 16.27 -34.11
C ASN A 186 -10.53 14.96 -34.86
N PRO A 187 -11.35 14.53 -35.82
CA PRO A 187 -11.15 13.30 -36.57
C PRO A 187 -9.78 13.23 -37.22
N GLY A 188 -9.10 12.07 -37.08
CA GLY A 188 -7.76 11.86 -37.61
C GLY A 188 -6.62 12.43 -36.75
N GLN A 189 -6.93 13.07 -35.61
CA GLN A 189 -5.93 13.55 -34.65
C GLN A 189 -5.92 12.70 -33.38
N PHE A 190 -4.77 12.71 -32.69
CA PHE A 190 -4.53 11.91 -31.50
C PHE A 190 -3.83 12.74 -30.43
N TYR A 191 -4.17 12.47 -29.18
CA TYR A 191 -3.33 12.79 -28.04
C TYR A 191 -2.30 11.68 -27.84
N ALA A 192 -1.16 12.01 -27.24
CA ALA A 192 -0.20 11.03 -26.74
C ALA A 192 -0.22 11.00 -25.22
N LEU A 193 0.10 9.85 -24.63
CA LEU A 193 0.37 9.73 -23.21
C LEU A 193 1.86 10.03 -22.96
N PRO A 194 2.22 10.79 -21.90
CA PRO A 194 3.59 11.27 -21.71
C PRO A 194 4.56 10.12 -21.35
N GLN A 195 5.69 10.09 -22.03
CA GLN A 195 6.81 9.22 -21.64
C GLN A 195 7.54 9.75 -20.39
N SER A 196 7.53 11.05 -20.22
CA SER A 196 7.89 11.83 -19.03
C SER A 196 7.26 13.23 -19.16
N PRO A 197 7.19 14.04 -18.09
CA PRO A 197 6.72 15.43 -18.18
C PRO A 197 7.79 16.42 -18.71
N GLN A 198 8.72 15.97 -19.55
CA GLN A 198 9.93 16.69 -19.95
C GLN A 198 9.66 18.11 -20.48
N THR A 199 8.73 18.26 -21.40
CA THR A 199 8.40 19.58 -21.98
C THR A 199 7.83 20.52 -20.92
N PHE A 200 6.95 20.00 -20.06
CA PHE A 200 6.28 20.83 -19.05
C PHE A 200 7.23 21.28 -17.95
N LYS A 201 8.11 20.41 -17.47
CA LYS A 201 9.09 20.78 -16.44
C LYS A 201 10.10 21.82 -16.96
N GLN A 202 10.51 21.75 -18.23
CA GLN A 202 11.30 22.79 -18.86
C GLN A 202 10.55 24.13 -18.92
N LEU A 203 9.27 24.12 -19.30
CA LEU A 203 8.43 25.31 -19.29
C LEU A 203 8.23 25.90 -17.89
N LEU A 204 8.16 25.06 -16.88
CA LEU A 204 8.09 25.50 -15.48
C LEU A 204 9.38 26.21 -15.05
N MET A 205 10.55 25.69 -15.44
CA MET A 205 11.85 26.37 -15.20
C MET A 205 11.90 27.75 -15.90
N ILE A 206 11.49 27.82 -17.17
CA ILE A 206 11.40 29.09 -17.92
C ILE A 206 10.37 30.03 -17.25
N GLY A 207 9.30 29.49 -16.71
CA GLY A 207 8.25 30.20 -15.97
C GLY A 207 8.66 30.65 -14.55
N GLY A 208 9.89 30.34 -14.10
CA GLY A 208 10.43 30.77 -12.81
C GLY A 208 10.14 29.85 -11.65
N MET A 209 9.72 28.60 -11.89
CA MET A 209 9.56 27.58 -10.85
C MET A 209 10.89 26.86 -10.59
N ASP A 210 11.85 27.52 -10.00
CA ASP A 210 13.25 27.12 -9.81
C ASP A 210 13.48 25.68 -9.37
N ARG A 211 12.53 25.09 -8.63
CA ARG A 211 12.57 23.71 -8.14
C ARG A 211 11.19 23.09 -8.25
N TYR A 212 11.07 22.15 -9.16
CA TYR A 212 9.86 21.40 -9.45
C TYR A 212 10.04 19.94 -9.12
N PHE A 213 8.97 19.27 -8.66
CA PHE A 213 8.88 17.82 -8.69
C PHE A 213 7.45 17.35 -8.97
N GLN A 214 7.33 16.08 -9.34
CA GLN A 214 6.07 15.39 -9.48
C GLN A 214 6.26 13.88 -9.26
N ILE A 215 5.35 13.22 -8.56
CA ILE A 215 5.24 11.76 -8.56
C ILE A 215 4.26 11.38 -9.65
N VAL A 216 4.77 11.12 -10.85
CA VAL A 216 4.02 11.11 -12.10
C VAL A 216 3.94 9.72 -12.73
N LYS A 217 2.80 9.42 -13.36
CA LYS A 217 2.63 8.28 -14.25
C LYS A 217 3.28 8.58 -15.60
N CYS A 218 4.11 7.65 -16.06
CA CYS A 218 4.77 7.68 -17.36
C CYS A 218 4.40 6.43 -18.17
N PHE A 219 4.37 6.59 -19.47
CA PHE A 219 3.90 5.58 -20.41
C PHE A 219 4.92 5.39 -21.53
N ARG A 220 5.35 4.16 -21.78
CA ARG A 220 6.30 3.84 -22.86
C ARG A 220 5.88 2.54 -23.53
N ASP A 221 5.62 2.59 -24.82
CA ASP A 221 5.32 1.41 -25.64
C ASP A 221 6.64 0.75 -26.09
N GLU A 222 7.23 0.01 -25.17
CA GLU A 222 8.48 -0.72 -25.33
C GLU A 222 8.29 -2.20 -24.99
N ASP A 223 9.27 -3.03 -25.39
CA ASP A 223 9.31 -4.43 -25.02
C ASP A 223 9.37 -4.62 -23.51
N LEU A 224 8.51 -5.49 -23.00
CA LEU A 224 8.43 -5.80 -21.57
C LEU A 224 9.67 -6.56 -21.12
N ARG A 225 10.15 -6.23 -19.93
CA ARG A 225 11.21 -6.97 -19.21
C ARG A 225 10.75 -7.21 -17.76
N ALA A 226 11.50 -8.03 -17.03
CA ALA A 226 11.16 -8.36 -15.63
C ALA A 226 10.99 -7.10 -14.74
N ASP A 227 11.73 -6.04 -15.03
CA ASP A 227 11.77 -4.77 -14.29
C ASP A 227 11.10 -3.60 -15.03
N ARG A 228 10.54 -3.82 -16.24
CA ARG A 228 9.94 -2.76 -17.07
C ARG A 228 8.48 -3.04 -17.35
N GLN A 229 7.67 -2.02 -17.11
CA GLN A 229 6.24 -2.01 -17.40
C GLN A 229 5.91 -0.87 -18.36
N PRO A 230 4.89 -1.00 -19.22
CA PRO A 230 4.49 0.06 -20.15
C PRO A 230 3.95 1.29 -19.43
N GLU A 231 3.43 1.12 -18.22
CA GLU A 231 2.99 2.16 -17.31
C GLU A 231 3.77 2.05 -16.00
N PHE A 232 4.45 3.11 -15.62
CA PHE A 232 5.24 3.15 -14.39
C PHE A 232 5.19 4.53 -13.74
N THR A 233 5.73 4.65 -12.53
CA THR A 233 5.76 5.91 -11.80
C THR A 233 7.18 6.41 -11.67
N GLN A 234 7.40 7.70 -11.95
CA GLN A 234 8.66 8.40 -11.70
C GLN A 234 8.50 9.38 -10.52
N ILE A 235 9.57 9.55 -9.77
CA ILE A 235 9.81 10.76 -9.00
C ILE A 235 10.57 11.67 -9.95
N ASP A 236 9.86 12.58 -10.58
CA ASP A 236 10.42 13.48 -11.59
C ASP A 236 10.73 14.83 -10.94
N CYS A 237 11.93 15.36 -11.20
CA CYS A 237 12.38 16.62 -10.62
C CYS A 237 13.10 17.45 -11.67
N GLU A 238 13.05 18.77 -11.51
CA GLU A 238 13.84 19.71 -12.29
C GLU A 238 14.28 20.87 -11.41
N MET A 239 15.51 21.35 -11.64
CA MET A 239 16.09 22.48 -10.91
C MET A 239 16.75 23.46 -11.86
N ALA A 240 16.62 24.74 -11.57
CA ALA A 240 17.34 25.84 -12.24
C ALA A 240 18.46 26.38 -11.35
N PHE A 241 19.44 27.03 -11.97
CA PHE A 241 20.58 27.71 -11.31
C PHE A 241 21.44 26.77 -10.44
N VAL A 242 21.70 25.55 -10.92
CA VAL A 242 22.43 24.49 -10.19
C VAL A 242 23.51 23.88 -11.08
N GLU A 243 24.53 23.34 -10.42
CA GLU A 243 25.59 22.54 -11.01
C GLU A 243 25.35 21.05 -10.70
N GLN A 244 26.17 20.18 -11.28
CA GLN A 244 26.05 18.72 -11.11
C GLN A 244 26.07 18.29 -9.63
N GLU A 245 26.93 18.89 -8.81
CA GLU A 245 27.07 18.53 -7.40
C GLU A 245 25.82 18.88 -6.59
N ASP A 246 25.14 19.97 -6.89
CA ASP A 246 23.89 20.36 -6.24
C ASP A 246 22.79 19.31 -6.47
N VAL A 247 22.70 18.80 -7.71
CA VAL A 247 21.75 17.73 -8.06
C VAL A 247 22.09 16.44 -7.30
N LEU A 248 23.37 16.07 -7.30
CA LEU A 248 23.82 14.85 -6.62
C LEU A 248 23.58 14.93 -5.11
N GLU A 249 23.82 16.07 -4.46
CA GLU A 249 23.60 16.27 -3.03
C GLU A 249 22.10 16.08 -2.65
N ILE A 250 21.21 16.69 -3.40
CA ILE A 250 19.75 16.57 -3.17
C ILE A 250 19.29 15.11 -3.27
N PHE A 251 19.70 14.42 -4.35
CA PHE A 251 19.23 13.04 -4.58
C PHE A 251 19.95 12.01 -3.70
N GLU A 252 21.21 12.23 -3.34
CA GLU A 252 21.92 11.44 -2.34
C GLU A 252 21.23 11.57 -0.98
N GLY A 253 20.91 12.80 -0.55
CA GLY A 253 20.20 13.05 0.69
C GLY A 253 18.81 12.42 0.74
N MET A 254 18.04 12.53 -0.35
CA MET A 254 16.74 11.88 -0.48
C MET A 254 16.87 10.35 -0.36
N THR A 255 17.80 9.76 -1.09
CA THR A 255 18.01 8.31 -1.11
C THR A 255 18.48 7.80 0.25
N ALA A 256 19.42 8.47 0.88
CA ALA A 256 19.92 8.12 2.22
C ALA A 256 18.79 8.19 3.27
N THR A 257 17.95 9.24 3.21
CA THR A 257 16.79 9.40 4.10
C THR A 257 15.78 8.26 3.91
N LEU A 258 15.44 7.92 2.66
CA LEU A 258 14.52 6.82 2.36
C LEU A 258 15.08 5.48 2.82
N LEU A 259 16.35 5.19 2.55
CA LEU A 259 16.99 3.93 2.97
C LEU A 259 17.05 3.82 4.48
N LYS A 260 17.37 4.90 5.19
CA LYS A 260 17.37 4.93 6.66
C LYS A 260 16.00 4.62 7.23
N ASP A 261 14.94 5.21 6.69
CA ASP A 261 13.56 4.95 7.11
C ASP A 261 13.09 3.51 6.84
N ILE A 262 13.55 2.93 5.72
CA ILE A 262 13.18 1.56 5.30
C ILE A 262 13.95 0.51 6.10
N THR A 263 15.26 0.69 6.24
CA THR A 263 16.16 -0.36 6.78
C THR A 263 16.53 -0.13 8.23
N GLY A 264 16.29 1.07 8.77
CA GLY A 264 16.77 1.52 10.08
C GLY A 264 18.29 1.77 10.13
N LYS A 265 19.01 1.65 8.99
CA LYS A 265 20.45 1.81 8.90
C LYS A 265 20.80 3.16 8.28
N ASP A 266 21.78 3.83 8.84
CA ASP A 266 22.39 5.02 8.27
C ASP A 266 23.54 4.61 7.35
N PHE A 267 23.41 4.91 6.05
CA PHE A 267 24.43 4.55 5.04
C PHE A 267 25.51 5.63 4.89
N GLY A 268 25.36 6.77 5.55
CA GLY A 268 26.28 7.90 5.41
C GLY A 268 26.32 8.47 3.98
N LYS A 269 27.49 8.97 3.57
CA LYS A 269 27.72 9.44 2.19
C LYS A 269 27.98 8.25 1.26
N PHE A 270 27.39 8.31 0.08
CA PHE A 270 27.62 7.28 -0.93
C PHE A 270 28.99 7.44 -1.58
N PRO A 271 29.70 6.35 -1.88
CA PRO A 271 30.98 6.41 -2.55
C PRO A 271 30.84 6.96 -3.98
N ARG A 272 31.78 7.78 -4.38
CA ARG A 272 31.86 8.31 -5.75
C ARG A 272 32.77 7.43 -6.59
N MET A 273 32.37 7.13 -7.80
CA MET A 273 33.16 6.34 -8.75
C MET A 273 33.02 6.94 -10.16
N THR A 274 34.14 7.01 -10.87
CA THR A 274 34.09 7.43 -12.27
C THR A 274 33.58 6.30 -13.17
N PHE A 275 33.01 6.63 -14.32
CA PHE A 275 32.62 5.64 -15.33
C PHE A 275 33.80 4.74 -15.72
N ALA A 276 35.00 5.32 -15.93
CA ALA A 276 36.20 4.57 -16.27
C ALA A 276 36.59 3.54 -15.21
N ASP A 277 36.48 3.93 -13.93
CA ASP A 277 36.76 3.01 -12.79
C ASP A 277 35.69 1.92 -12.69
N ALA A 278 34.41 2.24 -12.90
CA ALA A 278 33.34 1.26 -12.90
C ALA A 278 33.55 0.22 -14.02
N MET A 279 33.78 0.67 -15.22
CA MET A 279 34.07 -0.23 -16.36
C MET A 279 35.32 -1.07 -16.14
N LYS A 280 36.39 -0.50 -15.60
CA LYS A 280 37.65 -1.19 -15.33
C LYS A 280 37.52 -2.26 -14.23
N LYS A 281 36.77 -1.96 -13.16
CA LYS A 281 36.65 -2.84 -11.97
C LYS A 281 35.53 -3.87 -12.12
N TYR A 282 34.41 -3.50 -12.75
CA TYR A 282 33.17 -4.30 -12.76
C TYR A 282 32.69 -4.68 -14.17
N GLY A 283 33.25 -4.07 -15.22
CA GLY A 283 32.85 -4.35 -16.61
C GLY A 283 31.49 -3.78 -17.01
N ASN A 284 30.86 -3.00 -16.15
CA ASN A 284 29.58 -2.33 -16.41
C ASN A 284 29.49 -0.99 -15.66
N ASP A 285 28.52 -0.16 -16.06
CA ASP A 285 28.25 1.17 -15.51
C ASP A 285 27.32 1.19 -14.29
N LYS A 286 26.86 0.02 -13.86
CA LYS A 286 25.99 -0.19 -12.69
C LYS A 286 26.54 -1.31 -11.82
N PRO A 287 27.68 -1.08 -11.15
CA PRO A 287 28.26 -2.10 -10.28
C PRO A 287 27.37 -2.35 -9.06
N GLU A 288 27.18 -3.64 -8.74
CA GLU A 288 26.50 -4.10 -7.52
C GLU A 288 27.47 -4.24 -6.35
#